data_b5fb932c8d239b7b593c89a49f1e5572
#
_entry.id   b5fb932c8d239b7b593c89a49f1e5572
#
_cell.length_a   1.000
_cell.length_b   1.000
_cell.length_c   1.000
_cell.angle_alpha   90.00
_cell.angle_beta   90.00
_cell.angle_gamma   90.00
#
_symmetry.space_group_name_H-M   'P 1'
#
loop_
_entity.id
_entity.type
_entity.pdbx_description
1 polymer ?
#
loop_
_entity_poly.entity_id
_entity_poly.type
_entity_poly.pdbx_seq_one_letter_code
_entity_poly.pdbx_strand_id
1 'polypeptide(L)'
;MWASALAVSLSCPSCSNKSDSLSSENGTPMLIEPNVAVGKVRVGMRTEDVIKLLGQPQRRTANAIEYTAQGFAVMPSPDGIVQVVMCGDVTGLNGPLVKAFKGRTKEGIGLGSKREDVIKAYGEPTSAEKLRGNTESLRYDSLGMTFTLEDGKVYHMIIRLRTDPQSPPSVTVDLPSTNPSK
;
A
#
# COMPACT_ATOMS: atom_id res chain seq x y z
N MET A 1 68.27 14.28 34.76
CA MET A 1 67.28 13.94 35.85
C MET A 1 65.93 14.07 35.20
N TRP A 2 65.23 13.00 35.17
CA TRP A 2 64.01 12.77 34.36
C TRP A 2 62.76 13.11 35.14
N ALA A 3 61.81 13.79 34.57
CA ALA A 3 60.46 13.94 35.15
C ALA A 3 59.46 13.61 34.07
N SER A 4 58.84 12.41 34.23
CA SER A 4 57.73 11.94 33.41
C SER A 4 56.43 12.64 33.83
N ALA A 5 55.77 13.26 32.92
CA ALA A 5 54.42 13.81 33.09
C ALA A 5 53.41 12.78 32.54
N LEU A 6 52.60 12.22 33.45
CA LEU A 6 51.43 11.36 33.12
C LEU A 6 50.29 12.26 32.66
N ALA A 7 49.89 12.14 31.39
CA ALA A 7 48.67 12.73 30.86
C ALA A 7 47.52 11.74 31.08
N VAL A 8 46.59 12.10 31.95
CA VAL A 8 45.32 11.41 32.12
C VAL A 8 44.34 11.91 31.07
N SER A 9 44.04 11.08 30.09
CA SER A 9 42.97 11.37 29.13
C SER A 9 41.60 10.98 29.70
N LEU A 10 40.79 11.97 30.02
CA LEU A 10 39.36 11.75 30.31
C LEU A 10 38.62 11.48 28.98
N SER A 11 38.25 10.22 28.78
CA SER A 11 37.30 9.83 27.73
C SER A 11 35.88 10.16 28.17
N CYS A 12 35.27 11.17 27.56
CA CYS A 12 33.83 11.38 27.66
C CYS A 12 33.11 10.32 26.85
N PRO A 13 32.13 9.59 27.41
CA PRO A 13 31.24 8.76 26.60
C PRO A 13 30.32 9.68 25.77
N SER A 14 30.51 9.68 24.47
CA SER A 14 29.65 10.32 23.50
C SER A 14 28.24 9.73 23.60
N CYS A 15 27.29 10.55 24.06
CA CYS A 15 25.87 10.22 23.93
C CYS A 15 25.52 10.22 22.43
N SER A 16 25.59 9.07 21.82
CA SER A 16 25.01 8.84 20.51
C SER A 16 23.49 8.90 20.65
N ASN A 17 22.89 10.03 20.33
CA ASN A 17 21.48 10.09 19.97
C ASN A 17 21.28 9.20 18.76
N LYS A 18 20.88 7.99 19.03
CA LYS A 18 20.37 7.08 18.02
C LYS A 18 18.99 7.59 17.62
N SER A 19 18.95 8.50 16.67
CA SER A 19 17.76 8.71 15.86
C SER A 19 17.48 7.37 15.19
N ASP A 20 16.53 6.65 15.75
CA ASP A 20 15.94 5.48 15.10
C ASP A 20 15.25 5.97 13.83
N SER A 21 16.05 6.13 12.77
CA SER A 21 15.56 6.06 11.43
C SER A 21 14.98 4.66 11.29
N LEU A 22 13.67 4.56 11.24
CA LEU A 22 12.93 3.38 10.80
C LEU A 22 13.37 3.07 9.37
N SER A 23 14.55 2.47 9.28
CA SER A 23 15.05 1.86 8.07
C SER A 23 14.11 0.69 7.77
N SER A 24 13.41 0.83 6.67
CA SER A 24 12.78 -0.23 5.89
C SER A 24 13.17 -1.63 6.36
N GLU A 25 12.27 -2.28 7.08
CA GLU A 25 12.40 -3.71 7.36
C GLU A 25 12.41 -4.46 6.03
N ASN A 26 13.57 -5.03 5.77
CA ASN A 26 13.85 -6.10 4.82
C ASN A 26 12.70 -6.58 3.93
N GLY A 27 12.71 -6.13 2.67
CA GLY A 27 12.56 -6.93 1.46
C GLY A 27 11.32 -7.80 1.23
N THR A 28 10.38 -7.93 2.15
CA THR A 28 9.16 -8.68 1.89
C THR A 28 8.24 -7.82 1.02
N PRO A 29 7.89 -8.29 -0.20
CA PRO A 29 6.98 -7.56 -1.05
C PRO A 29 5.66 -7.30 -0.31
N MET A 30 5.15 -6.07 -0.42
CA MET A 30 3.84 -5.72 0.13
C MET A 30 2.78 -6.62 -0.50
N LEU A 31 2.09 -7.44 0.29
CA LEU A 31 1.07 -8.35 -0.21
C LEU A 31 -0.18 -7.56 -0.61
N ILE A 32 -0.70 -7.87 -1.80
CA ILE A 32 -2.00 -7.37 -2.27
C ILE A 32 -3.02 -8.49 -2.10
N GLU A 33 -4.05 -8.23 -1.33
CA GLU A 33 -5.17 -9.11 -1.13
C GLU A 33 -6.41 -8.55 -1.85
N PRO A 34 -6.90 -9.23 -2.90
CA PRO A 34 -8.09 -8.80 -3.63
C PRO A 34 -9.27 -8.48 -2.71
N ASN A 35 -10.01 -7.40 -2.96
CA ASN A 35 -11.12 -6.88 -2.13
C ASN A 35 -10.77 -6.50 -0.68
N VAL A 36 -9.55 -6.71 -0.22
CA VAL A 36 -9.23 -6.69 1.20
C VAL A 36 -8.20 -5.62 1.54
N ALA A 37 -6.98 -5.74 0.97
CA ALA A 37 -5.88 -4.93 1.48
C ALA A 37 -4.73 -4.76 0.48
N VAL A 38 -3.94 -3.73 0.73
CA VAL A 38 -2.59 -3.55 0.18
C VAL A 38 -1.63 -3.41 1.36
N GLY A 39 -0.88 -4.45 1.64
CA GLY A 39 -0.05 -4.54 2.85
C GLY A 39 -0.91 -4.39 4.10
N LYS A 40 -0.61 -3.38 4.90
CA LYS A 40 -1.34 -3.10 6.15
C LYS A 40 -2.60 -2.23 5.95
N VAL A 41 -2.81 -1.66 4.78
CA VAL A 41 -3.96 -0.79 4.46
C VAL A 41 -5.12 -1.63 3.95
N ARG A 42 -6.20 -1.67 4.69
CA ARG A 42 -7.42 -2.40 4.33
C ARG A 42 -8.46 -1.45 3.72
N VAL A 43 -9.17 -1.89 2.69
CA VAL A 43 -10.40 -1.21 2.26
C VAL A 43 -11.44 -1.29 3.38
N GLY A 44 -12.20 -0.21 3.59
CA GLY A 44 -13.10 -0.07 4.75
C GLY A 44 -12.46 0.48 6.02
N MET A 45 -11.13 0.62 6.08
CA MET A 45 -10.41 1.24 7.21
C MET A 45 -10.68 2.75 7.26
N ARG A 46 -10.64 3.35 8.45
CA ARG A 46 -10.68 4.81 8.60
C ARG A 46 -9.37 5.44 8.16
N THR A 47 -9.45 6.59 7.54
CA THR A 47 -8.29 7.37 7.11
C THR A 47 -7.33 7.67 8.28
N GLU A 48 -7.88 8.01 9.46
CA GLU A 48 -7.09 8.29 10.65
C GLU A 48 -6.27 7.08 11.10
N ASP A 49 -6.82 5.87 10.94
CA ASP A 49 -6.11 4.64 11.30
C ASP A 49 -5.02 4.29 10.28
N VAL A 50 -5.23 4.61 8.99
CA VAL A 50 -4.17 4.52 7.98
C VAL A 50 -3.01 5.45 8.35
N ILE A 51 -3.32 6.68 8.77
CA ILE A 51 -2.28 7.66 9.16
C ILE A 51 -1.56 7.21 10.44
N LYS A 52 -2.27 6.68 11.43
CA LYS A 52 -1.64 6.11 12.63
C LYS A 52 -0.70 4.96 12.29
N LEU A 53 -1.09 4.14 11.31
CA LEU A 53 -0.37 2.93 10.91
C LEU A 53 0.87 3.23 10.07
N LEU A 54 0.79 4.18 9.15
CA LEU A 54 1.82 4.48 8.14
C LEU A 54 2.55 5.80 8.36
N GLY A 55 2.10 6.60 9.31
CA GLY A 55 2.57 7.98 9.48
C GLY A 55 1.89 8.96 8.52
N GLN A 56 2.37 10.19 8.51
CA GLN A 56 1.82 11.25 7.65
C GLN A 56 2.09 10.95 6.17
N PRO A 57 1.10 11.13 5.30
CA PRO A 57 1.28 10.98 3.86
C PRO A 57 2.18 12.09 3.32
N GLN A 58 2.89 11.82 2.22
CA GLN A 58 3.73 12.81 1.56
C GLN A 58 2.90 13.86 0.80
N ARG A 59 1.70 13.51 0.34
CA ARG A 59 0.78 14.44 -0.32
C ARG A 59 -0.67 14.14 0.03
N ARG A 60 -1.47 15.20 0.13
CA ARG A 60 -2.93 15.14 0.23
C ARG A 60 -3.55 15.98 -0.87
N THR A 61 -4.57 15.43 -1.50
CA THR A 61 -5.44 16.12 -2.44
C THR A 61 -6.87 16.10 -1.91
N ALA A 62 -7.81 16.72 -2.62
CA ALA A 62 -9.23 16.67 -2.25
C ALA A 62 -9.79 15.24 -2.17
N ASN A 63 -9.26 14.32 -2.99
CA ASN A 63 -9.83 12.97 -3.16
C ASN A 63 -8.85 11.84 -2.81
N ALA A 64 -7.60 12.14 -2.49
CA ALA A 64 -6.59 11.11 -2.27
C ALA A 64 -5.54 11.50 -1.22
N ILE A 65 -5.02 10.48 -0.57
CA ILE A 65 -3.90 10.55 0.36
C ILE A 65 -2.78 9.71 -0.25
N GLU A 66 -1.63 10.32 -0.53
CA GLU A 66 -0.56 9.68 -1.29
C GLU A 66 0.64 9.34 -0.41
N TYR A 67 1.00 8.07 -0.46
CA TYR A 67 2.20 7.49 0.11
C TYR A 67 3.21 7.22 -1.01
N THR A 68 3.82 8.29 -1.51
CA THR A 68 4.69 8.24 -2.69
C THR A 68 5.95 7.40 -2.46
N ALA A 69 6.46 7.35 -1.23
CA ALA A 69 7.59 6.50 -0.87
C ALA A 69 7.27 4.99 -0.99
N GLN A 70 6.02 4.61 -0.75
CA GLN A 70 5.54 3.24 -0.88
C GLN A 70 4.90 2.95 -2.25
N GLY A 71 4.61 3.98 -3.04
CA GLY A 71 4.10 3.86 -4.40
C GLY A 71 2.61 3.59 -4.51
N PHE A 72 1.80 4.03 -3.54
CA PHE A 72 0.35 3.91 -3.61
C PHE A 72 -0.37 5.15 -3.07
N ALA A 73 -1.65 5.24 -3.39
CA ALA A 73 -2.55 6.26 -2.89
C ALA A 73 -3.83 5.61 -2.33
N VAL A 74 -4.42 6.25 -1.35
CA VAL A 74 -5.68 5.87 -0.71
C VAL A 74 -6.74 6.89 -1.08
N MET A 75 -7.89 6.45 -1.56
CA MET A 75 -9.03 7.30 -1.85
C MET A 75 -10.14 7.00 -0.84
N PRO A 76 -10.37 7.89 0.13
CA PRO A 76 -11.46 7.75 1.08
C PRO A 76 -12.78 8.27 0.50
N SER A 77 -13.89 7.79 1.06
CA SER A 77 -15.19 8.43 0.94
C SER A 77 -15.24 9.76 1.72
N PRO A 78 -16.28 10.59 1.54
CA PRO A 78 -16.45 11.84 2.30
C PRO A 78 -16.46 11.65 3.83
N ASP A 79 -16.91 10.51 4.33
CA ASP A 79 -16.92 10.13 5.74
C ASP A 79 -15.59 9.53 6.23
N GLY A 80 -14.56 9.57 5.38
CA GLY A 80 -13.20 9.17 5.74
C GLY A 80 -12.94 7.66 5.73
N ILE A 81 -13.78 6.87 5.05
CA ILE A 81 -13.57 5.42 4.91
C ILE A 81 -12.82 5.12 3.60
N VAL A 82 -11.77 4.34 3.68
CA VAL A 82 -10.99 3.89 2.52
C VAL A 82 -11.86 3.07 1.57
N GLN A 83 -12.16 3.63 0.40
CA GLN A 83 -12.94 2.96 -0.64
C GLN A 83 -12.06 2.27 -1.68
N VAL A 84 -10.92 2.89 -1.97
CA VAL A 84 -10.02 2.46 -3.03
C VAL A 84 -8.58 2.62 -2.58
N VAL A 85 -7.74 1.64 -2.91
CA VAL A 85 -6.28 1.77 -2.87
C VAL A 85 -5.77 1.64 -4.31
N MET A 86 -5.02 2.64 -4.73
CA MET A 86 -4.43 2.72 -6.07
C MET A 86 -2.92 2.50 -5.96
N CYS A 87 -2.40 1.54 -6.69
CA CYS A 87 -0.99 1.16 -6.68
C CYS A 87 -0.35 1.48 -8.02
N GLY A 88 0.78 2.16 -8.01
CA GLY A 88 1.47 2.60 -9.21
C GLY A 88 1.00 3.98 -9.67
N ASP A 89 0.95 4.23 -10.98
CA ASP A 89 0.58 5.53 -11.53
C ASP A 89 -0.92 5.81 -11.38
N VAL A 90 -1.26 6.84 -10.61
CA VAL A 90 -2.63 7.27 -10.41
C VAL A 90 -3.06 8.35 -11.41
N THR A 91 -2.13 8.90 -12.19
CA THR A 91 -2.37 10.03 -13.10
C THR A 91 -2.28 9.64 -14.57
N GLY A 92 -1.87 8.42 -14.90
CA GLY A 92 -1.56 7.98 -16.25
C GLY A 92 -0.20 8.52 -16.76
N LEU A 93 0.61 9.06 -15.85
CA LEU A 93 1.96 9.55 -16.13
C LEU A 93 2.96 8.70 -15.33
N ASN A 94 4.06 8.30 -15.96
CA ASN A 94 5.16 7.56 -15.32
C ASN A 94 5.77 8.36 -14.16
N GLY A 95 5.09 8.35 -13.02
CA GLY A 95 5.45 9.13 -11.84
C GLY A 95 6.21 8.34 -10.78
N PRO A 96 6.54 8.98 -9.65
CA PRO A 96 7.25 8.34 -8.53
C PRO A 96 6.47 7.17 -7.93
N LEU A 97 5.13 7.18 -7.96
CA LEU A 97 4.29 6.09 -7.46
C LEU A 97 4.54 4.77 -8.18
N VAL A 98 4.63 4.80 -9.53
CA VAL A 98 4.92 3.60 -10.33
C VAL A 98 6.26 2.97 -9.94
N LYS A 99 7.29 3.80 -9.77
CA LYS A 99 8.65 3.33 -9.47
C LYS A 99 8.80 2.80 -8.05
N ALA A 100 8.06 3.34 -7.11
CA ALA A 100 8.17 2.98 -5.70
C ALA A 100 7.41 1.69 -5.35
N PHE A 101 6.27 1.43 -6.01
CA PHE A 101 5.44 0.29 -5.64
C PHE A 101 6.08 -1.05 -6.00
N LYS A 102 6.22 -1.93 -5.00
CA LYS A 102 6.82 -3.27 -5.12
C LYS A 102 5.88 -4.40 -4.72
N GLY A 103 4.62 -4.06 -4.41
CA GLY A 103 3.63 -5.04 -3.96
C GLY A 103 3.25 -6.05 -5.06
N ARG A 104 2.87 -7.24 -4.60
CA ARG A 104 2.36 -8.33 -5.45
C ARG A 104 1.23 -9.04 -4.77
N THR A 105 0.36 -9.65 -5.57
CA THR A 105 -0.67 -10.57 -5.07
C THR A 105 -0.04 -11.92 -4.70
N LYS A 106 -0.82 -12.78 -4.06
CA LYS A 106 -0.41 -14.15 -3.73
C LYS A 106 0.02 -14.94 -4.98
N GLU A 107 -0.62 -14.67 -6.12
CA GLU A 107 -0.33 -15.26 -7.42
C GLU A 107 0.91 -14.64 -8.10
N GLY A 108 1.57 -13.68 -7.45
CA GLY A 108 2.77 -13.01 -7.95
C GLY A 108 2.49 -11.84 -8.90
N ILE A 109 1.23 -11.47 -9.11
CA ILE A 109 0.86 -10.36 -10.01
C ILE A 109 1.14 -9.01 -9.33
N GLY A 110 1.81 -8.12 -10.05
CA GLY A 110 2.18 -6.78 -9.61
C GLY A 110 2.53 -5.89 -10.80
N LEU A 111 3.10 -4.72 -10.54
CA LEU A 111 3.57 -3.85 -11.63
C LEU A 111 4.62 -4.57 -12.46
N GLY A 112 4.54 -4.43 -13.78
CA GLY A 112 5.39 -5.10 -14.77
C GLY A 112 4.95 -6.52 -15.15
N SER A 113 3.94 -7.10 -14.49
CA SER A 113 3.36 -8.38 -14.90
C SER A 113 2.74 -8.26 -16.29
N LYS A 114 2.89 -9.31 -17.12
CA LYS A 114 2.32 -9.34 -18.46
C LYS A 114 0.82 -9.62 -18.41
N ARG A 115 0.10 -9.25 -19.47
CA ARG A 115 -1.32 -9.53 -19.64
C ARG A 115 -1.63 -11.03 -19.47
N GLU A 116 -0.81 -11.87 -20.10
CA GLU A 116 -0.97 -13.33 -20.06
C GLU A 116 -0.83 -13.88 -18.63
N ASP A 117 0.07 -13.30 -17.82
CA ASP A 117 0.25 -13.69 -16.41
C ASP A 117 -0.99 -13.34 -15.58
N VAL A 118 -1.59 -12.17 -15.83
CA VAL A 118 -2.84 -11.74 -15.15
C VAL A 118 -3.98 -12.70 -15.49
N ILE A 119 -4.17 -13.02 -16.78
CA ILE A 119 -5.22 -13.96 -17.23
C ILE A 119 -4.97 -15.36 -16.70
N LYS A 120 -3.72 -15.83 -16.70
CA LYS A 120 -3.37 -17.13 -16.11
C LYS A 120 -3.69 -17.21 -14.63
N ALA A 121 -3.49 -16.11 -13.89
CA ALA A 121 -3.73 -16.06 -12.45
C ALA A 121 -5.22 -15.97 -12.09
N TYR A 122 -6.01 -15.20 -12.85
CA TYR A 122 -7.38 -14.83 -12.47
C TYR A 122 -8.46 -15.22 -13.48
N GLY A 123 -8.08 -15.84 -14.60
CA GLY A 123 -9.00 -16.14 -15.70
C GLY A 123 -9.32 -14.91 -16.54
N GLU A 124 -10.37 -14.99 -17.35
CA GLU A 124 -10.81 -13.86 -18.16
C GLU A 124 -11.41 -12.76 -17.30
N PRO A 125 -11.12 -11.47 -17.60
CA PRO A 125 -11.67 -10.35 -16.85
C PRO A 125 -13.19 -10.22 -17.07
N THR A 126 -13.88 -9.63 -16.09
CA THR A 126 -15.30 -9.26 -16.21
C THR A 126 -15.52 -8.29 -17.38
N SER A 127 -14.55 -7.38 -17.59
CA SER A 127 -14.50 -6.52 -18.78
C SER A 127 -13.07 -6.17 -19.13
N ALA A 128 -12.80 -6.07 -20.42
CA ALA A 128 -11.54 -5.58 -20.97
C ALA A 128 -11.86 -4.39 -21.89
N GLU A 129 -11.23 -3.24 -21.63
CA GLU A 129 -11.46 -1.99 -22.36
C GLU A 129 -10.13 -1.46 -22.89
N LYS A 130 -10.06 -1.19 -24.18
CA LYS A 130 -8.95 -0.45 -24.78
C LYS A 130 -9.13 1.04 -24.51
N LEU A 131 -8.10 1.62 -23.90
CA LEU A 131 -8.02 3.05 -23.61
C LEU A 131 -7.22 3.77 -24.72
N ARG A 132 -6.76 5.00 -24.44
CA ARG A 132 -5.95 5.73 -25.41
C ARG A 132 -4.56 5.11 -25.56
N GLY A 133 -4.04 5.19 -26.78
CA GLY A 133 -2.71 4.63 -27.09
C GLY A 133 -2.68 3.11 -26.94
N ASN A 134 -1.61 2.59 -26.37
CA ASN A 134 -1.38 1.16 -26.18
C ASN A 134 -1.82 0.69 -24.77
N THR A 135 -2.82 1.38 -24.20
CA THR A 135 -3.32 1.13 -22.87
C THR A 135 -4.59 0.27 -22.89
N GLU A 136 -4.68 -0.69 -21.98
CA GLU A 136 -5.84 -1.57 -21.77
C GLU A 136 -6.17 -1.61 -20.28
N SER A 137 -7.47 -1.68 -19.96
CA SER A 137 -7.97 -1.89 -18.59
C SER A 137 -8.63 -3.26 -18.50
N LEU A 138 -8.18 -4.10 -17.57
CA LEU A 138 -8.77 -5.40 -17.25
C LEU A 138 -9.46 -5.29 -15.89
N ARG A 139 -10.77 -5.46 -15.86
CA ARG A 139 -11.56 -5.37 -14.63
C ARG A 139 -12.04 -6.73 -14.17
N TYR A 140 -11.85 -7.01 -12.88
CA TYR A 140 -12.27 -8.24 -12.19
C TYR A 140 -13.20 -7.87 -11.04
N ASP A 141 -14.50 -7.79 -11.31
CA ASP A 141 -15.49 -7.33 -10.33
C ASP A 141 -15.58 -8.24 -9.10
N SER A 142 -15.49 -9.55 -9.30
CA SER A 142 -15.47 -10.54 -8.21
C SER A 142 -14.28 -10.37 -7.26
N LEU A 143 -13.17 -9.82 -7.75
CA LEU A 143 -11.96 -9.58 -6.98
C LEU A 143 -11.86 -8.12 -6.49
N GLY A 144 -12.77 -7.23 -6.89
CA GLY A 144 -12.66 -5.81 -6.65
C GLY A 144 -11.36 -5.21 -7.18
N MET A 145 -10.82 -5.76 -8.25
CA MET A 145 -9.53 -5.35 -8.82
C MET A 145 -9.67 -4.86 -10.24
N THR A 146 -8.86 -3.88 -10.58
CA THR A 146 -8.65 -3.45 -11.96
C THR A 146 -7.14 -3.35 -12.21
N PHE A 147 -6.69 -3.94 -13.30
CA PHE A 147 -5.32 -3.80 -13.79
C PHE A 147 -5.34 -2.89 -15.02
N THR A 148 -4.51 -1.86 -15.03
CA THR A 148 -4.29 -1.06 -16.22
C THR A 148 -2.92 -1.40 -16.78
N LEU A 149 -2.90 -1.75 -18.06
CA LEU A 149 -1.71 -2.18 -18.77
C LEU A 149 -1.32 -1.12 -19.82
N GLU A 150 -0.02 -0.91 -19.94
CA GLU A 150 0.58 -0.16 -21.02
C GLU A 150 1.58 -1.09 -21.72
N ASP A 151 1.53 -1.18 -23.06
CA ASP A 151 2.33 -2.13 -23.85
C ASP A 151 2.25 -3.58 -23.32
N GLY A 152 1.06 -4.01 -22.90
CA GLY A 152 0.81 -5.35 -22.40
C GLY A 152 1.38 -5.63 -20.99
N LYS A 153 1.85 -4.62 -20.27
CA LYS A 153 2.38 -4.77 -18.90
C LYS A 153 1.60 -3.92 -17.91
N VAL A 154 1.31 -4.48 -16.76
CA VAL A 154 0.64 -3.78 -15.66
C VAL A 154 1.49 -2.62 -15.19
N TYR A 155 0.96 -1.39 -15.26
CA TYR A 155 1.59 -0.20 -14.70
C TYR A 155 0.77 0.46 -13.59
N HIS A 156 -0.50 0.06 -13.46
CA HIS A 156 -1.39 0.57 -12.43
C HIS A 156 -2.38 -0.50 -11.98
N MET A 157 -2.67 -0.53 -10.69
CA MET A 157 -3.65 -1.44 -10.09
C MET A 157 -4.57 -0.68 -9.16
N ILE A 158 -5.84 -1.03 -9.19
CA ILE A 158 -6.86 -0.49 -8.29
C ILE A 158 -7.44 -1.66 -7.49
N ILE A 159 -7.45 -1.51 -6.18
CA ILE A 159 -8.13 -2.39 -5.24
C ILE A 159 -9.26 -1.58 -4.61
N ARG A 160 -10.49 -2.05 -4.70
CA ARG A 160 -11.67 -1.33 -4.23
C ARG A 160 -12.51 -2.17 -3.29
N LEU A 161 -13.23 -1.49 -2.41
CA LEU A 161 -14.27 -2.12 -1.61
C LEU A 161 -15.35 -2.66 -2.56
N ARG A 162 -15.71 -3.91 -2.38
CA ARG A 162 -16.79 -4.53 -3.12
C ARG A 162 -18.12 -3.92 -2.68
N THR A 163 -18.85 -3.35 -3.61
CA THR A 163 -20.20 -2.79 -3.40
C THR A 163 -21.29 -3.80 -3.78
N ASP A 164 -20.95 -5.09 -3.78
CA ASP A 164 -21.90 -6.13 -4.13
C ASP A 164 -22.96 -6.29 -3.03
N PRO A 165 -24.26 -6.12 -3.30
CA PRO A 165 -25.32 -6.27 -2.29
C PRO A 165 -25.44 -7.66 -1.70
N GLN A 166 -24.71 -8.65 -2.20
CA GLN A 166 -24.68 -10.03 -1.69
C GLN A 166 -23.43 -10.39 -0.87
N SER A 167 -22.57 -9.43 -0.53
CA SER A 167 -21.47 -9.71 0.39
C SER A 167 -22.01 -9.94 1.80
N PRO A 168 -21.64 -11.03 2.49
CA PRO A 168 -22.02 -11.22 3.89
C PRO A 168 -21.48 -10.03 4.71
N PRO A 169 -22.21 -9.59 5.74
CA PRO A 169 -21.80 -8.48 6.57
C PRO A 169 -20.41 -8.75 7.15
N SER A 170 -19.58 -7.73 7.15
CA SER A 170 -18.25 -7.72 7.74
C SER A 170 -18.26 -8.46 9.07
N VAL A 171 -17.33 -9.38 9.24
CA VAL A 171 -17.13 -10.09 10.51
C VAL A 171 -16.97 -9.04 11.61
N THR A 172 -18.00 -8.92 12.43
CA THR A 172 -17.94 -8.18 13.69
C THR A 172 -16.93 -8.95 14.54
N VAL A 173 -15.78 -8.33 14.77
CA VAL A 173 -14.87 -8.81 15.80
C VAL A 173 -15.57 -8.55 17.13
N ASP A 174 -16.13 -9.59 17.73
CA ASP A 174 -16.62 -9.56 19.09
C ASP A 174 -15.44 -9.25 20.00
N LEU A 175 -15.34 -7.99 20.42
CA LEU A 175 -14.52 -7.60 21.54
C LEU A 175 -15.09 -8.25 22.79
N PRO A 176 -14.29 -8.98 23.58
CA PRO A 176 -14.79 -9.55 24.84
C PRO A 176 -15.27 -8.41 25.73
N SER A 177 -16.54 -8.46 26.04
CA SER A 177 -17.21 -7.58 27.02
C SER A 177 -16.53 -7.77 28.38
N THR A 178 -15.68 -6.84 28.77
CA THR A 178 -15.21 -6.75 30.15
C THR A 178 -16.35 -6.17 30.98
N ASN A 179 -17.11 -7.05 31.59
CA ASN A 179 -18.10 -6.72 32.59
C ASN A 179 -17.37 -6.46 33.93
N PRO A 180 -17.42 -5.27 34.53
CA PRO A 180 -16.92 -5.09 35.87
C PRO A 180 -17.99 -5.55 36.85
N SER A 181 -17.84 -6.75 37.39
CA SER A 181 -18.63 -7.19 38.55
C SER A 181 -18.10 -6.52 39.80
N LYS A 182 -19.01 -5.81 40.46
CA LYS A 182 -19.13 -5.42 41.89
C LYS A 182 -17.90 -5.62 42.79
#